data_67125773924c4bbe03d398a75750d862
#
_entry.id   67125773924c4bbe03d398a75750d862
#
_cell.length_a   1.000
_cell.length_b   1.000
_cell.length_c   1.000
_cell.angle_alpha   90.00
_cell.angle_beta   90.00
_cell.angle_gamma   90.00
#
_symmetry.space_group_name_H-M   'P 1'
#
loop_
_entity.id
_entity.type
_entity.pdbx_description
1 polymer ?
#
loop_
_entity_poly.entity_id
_entity_poly.type
_entity_poly.pdbx_seq_one_letter_code
_entity_poly.pdbx_strand_id
1 'polypeptide(L)'
;MKNKVIGLALCLLALIAFIGFHTMLNVKSRNKDTAYYILASNMFDKRGELIEIDTDGKLVNKRSLKMQDVTKFNFHQDKFIAGGERANNNILLHGDGDYKLFSLLDNPNYSGVTSINLCDEKIIAVMNGNVEGDTYKNLLLVQNEEGKILKKEIIDIYSSDLLCEENVLYIVGAHLFVEEDIWSSKIIKVDLYNDKIEEKIYEKDMEYEKVILFENQLYCLGRSTKGRKGTIDIVDKKSLEKLGSFRFQQDISAIFTMNKHLYCIANNEICEIKDGVLSDSEYTLPEGTFVSSYLSDNIGVYIYCRNENIVKENQKNHMGYIIKYDKQSTGMVKEIPVLIGKRYDHILFFPKEYIGH
;
A
#
# COMPACT_ATOMS: atom_id res chain seq x y z
N MET A 1 12.11 -55.80 -26.95
CA MET A 1 11.85 -54.36 -27.08
C MET A 1 11.02 -53.78 -25.94
N LYS A 2 9.92 -54.38 -25.47
CA LYS A 2 9.05 -53.86 -24.40
C LYS A 2 9.80 -53.50 -23.10
N ASN A 3 10.72 -54.31 -22.61
CA ASN A 3 11.43 -54.06 -21.36
C ASN A 3 12.39 -52.85 -21.40
N LYS A 4 12.92 -52.51 -22.58
CA LYS A 4 13.77 -51.30 -22.75
C LYS A 4 12.96 -49.99 -22.71
N VAL A 5 11.71 -50.05 -23.24
CA VAL A 5 10.81 -48.88 -23.23
C VAL A 5 10.31 -48.60 -21.82
N ILE A 6 10.00 -49.65 -21.03
CA ILE A 6 9.57 -49.50 -19.64
C ILE A 6 10.72 -48.92 -18.77
N GLY A 7 11.95 -49.38 -18.96
CA GLY A 7 13.12 -48.84 -18.26
C GLY A 7 13.36 -47.37 -18.56
N LEU A 8 13.22 -46.95 -19.83
CA LEU A 8 13.35 -45.53 -20.22
C LEU A 8 12.27 -44.62 -19.62
N ALA A 9 11.02 -45.11 -19.57
CA ALA A 9 9.91 -44.38 -18.98
C ALA A 9 10.09 -44.18 -17.45
N LEU A 10 10.57 -45.21 -16.75
CA LEU A 10 10.87 -45.13 -15.32
C LEU A 10 12.02 -44.14 -15.00
N CYS A 11 13.07 -44.14 -15.83
CA CYS A 11 14.17 -43.19 -15.70
C CYS A 11 13.70 -41.74 -15.93
N LEU A 12 12.81 -41.53 -16.91
CA LEU A 12 12.24 -40.20 -17.20
C LEU A 12 11.36 -39.69 -16.06
N LEU A 13 10.52 -40.56 -15.48
CA LEU A 13 9.70 -40.22 -14.31
C LEU A 13 10.54 -39.91 -13.07
N ALA A 14 11.60 -40.68 -12.84
CA ALA A 14 12.54 -40.44 -11.74
C ALA A 14 13.28 -39.09 -11.92
N LEU A 15 13.66 -38.75 -13.16
CA LEU A 15 14.29 -37.47 -13.47
C LEU A 15 13.34 -36.27 -13.26
N ILE A 16 12.08 -36.39 -13.69
CA ILE A 16 11.05 -35.38 -13.48
C ILE A 16 10.77 -35.18 -11.97
N ALA A 17 10.65 -36.28 -11.21
CA ALA A 17 10.46 -36.25 -9.79
C ALA A 17 11.66 -35.62 -9.07
N PHE A 18 12.89 -35.93 -9.49
CA PHE A 18 14.12 -35.35 -8.93
C PHE A 18 14.23 -33.86 -9.23
N ILE A 19 13.93 -33.42 -10.45
CA ILE A 19 13.90 -32.01 -10.84
C ILE A 19 12.81 -31.29 -10.05
N GLY A 20 11.61 -31.85 -9.94
CA GLY A 20 10.51 -31.29 -9.14
C GLY A 20 10.87 -31.15 -7.65
N PHE A 21 11.49 -32.17 -7.07
CA PHE A 21 11.94 -32.13 -5.68
C PHE A 21 13.08 -31.14 -5.46
N HIS A 22 14.04 -31.06 -6.37
CA HIS A 22 15.16 -30.12 -6.32
C HIS A 22 14.67 -28.65 -6.48
N THR A 23 13.69 -28.42 -7.34
CA THR A 23 13.06 -27.09 -7.46
C THR A 23 12.28 -26.72 -6.21
N MET A 24 11.51 -27.65 -5.62
CA MET A 24 10.82 -27.44 -4.34
C MET A 24 11.77 -27.14 -3.18
N LEU A 25 12.88 -27.88 -3.07
CA LEU A 25 13.89 -27.64 -2.03
C LEU A 25 14.58 -26.29 -2.23
N ASN A 26 14.90 -25.92 -3.47
CA ASN A 26 15.51 -24.62 -3.78
C ASN A 26 14.54 -23.44 -3.50
N VAL A 27 13.25 -23.61 -3.77
CA VAL A 27 12.24 -22.59 -3.43
C VAL A 27 12.11 -22.46 -1.91
N LYS A 28 12.04 -23.57 -1.16
CA LYS A 28 11.98 -23.51 0.32
C LYS A 28 13.25 -22.95 0.96
N SER A 29 14.45 -23.21 0.40
CA SER A 29 15.69 -22.66 0.94
C SER A 29 15.83 -21.16 0.64
N ARG A 30 15.42 -20.71 -0.55
CA ARG A 30 15.44 -19.31 -0.96
C ARG A 30 14.52 -18.44 -0.10
N ASN A 31 13.36 -18.96 0.29
CA ASN A 31 12.41 -18.24 1.14
C ASN A 31 12.91 -18.01 2.58
N LYS A 32 13.93 -18.75 3.07
CA LYS A 32 14.46 -18.57 4.43
C LYS A 32 15.28 -17.28 4.57
N ASP A 33 15.96 -16.87 3.51
CA ASP A 33 16.88 -15.73 3.57
C ASP A 33 16.17 -14.40 3.21
N THR A 34 14.96 -14.45 2.66
CA THR A 34 14.17 -13.24 2.33
C THR A 34 13.67 -12.58 3.60
N ALA A 35 14.04 -11.33 3.79
CA ALA A 35 13.55 -10.49 4.88
C ALA A 35 12.53 -9.46 4.42
N TYR A 36 12.67 -8.98 3.17
CA TYR A 36 11.82 -7.92 2.63
C TYR A 36 11.44 -8.21 1.18
N TYR A 37 10.27 -7.75 0.82
CA TYR A 37 9.77 -7.72 -0.55
C TYR A 37 9.69 -6.29 -1.05
N ILE A 38 10.04 -6.10 -2.31
CA ILE A 38 9.90 -4.83 -3.02
C ILE A 38 9.10 -5.10 -4.29
N LEU A 39 7.98 -4.44 -4.42
CA LEU A 39 7.18 -4.43 -5.63
C LEU A 39 7.49 -3.15 -6.40
N ALA A 40 8.13 -3.29 -7.53
CA ALA A 40 8.57 -2.19 -8.37
C ALA A 40 7.79 -2.18 -9.69
N SER A 41 7.31 -1.02 -10.13
CA SER A 41 6.57 -0.87 -11.38
C SER A 41 6.84 0.47 -12.05
N ASN A 42 6.53 0.56 -13.34
CA ASN A 42 6.61 1.79 -14.11
C ASN A 42 5.21 2.28 -14.49
N MET A 43 5.07 3.59 -14.62
CA MET A 43 3.80 4.25 -14.91
C MET A 43 3.21 3.85 -16.27
N PHE A 44 4.05 3.72 -17.31
CA PHE A 44 3.62 3.49 -18.69
C PHE A 44 4.06 2.14 -19.27
N ASP A 45 4.73 1.30 -18.48
CA ASP A 45 5.28 0.04 -18.94
C ASP A 45 4.73 -1.12 -18.10
N LYS A 46 4.20 -2.14 -18.78
CA LYS A 46 3.68 -3.36 -18.14
C LYS A 46 4.78 -4.29 -17.58
N ARG A 47 5.93 -3.74 -17.27
CA ARG A 47 7.08 -4.44 -16.66
C ARG A 47 7.24 -4.07 -15.22
N GLY A 48 6.63 -4.84 -14.33
CA GLY A 48 6.88 -4.80 -12.90
C GLY A 48 7.86 -5.88 -12.47
N GLU A 49 8.35 -5.79 -11.26
CA GLU A 49 9.22 -6.77 -10.64
C GLU A 49 8.86 -6.95 -9.16
N LEU A 50 8.82 -8.21 -8.73
CA LEU A 50 8.84 -8.58 -7.30
C LEU A 50 10.27 -8.95 -6.96
N ILE A 51 10.87 -8.20 -6.05
CA ILE A 51 12.26 -8.30 -5.66
C ILE A 51 12.31 -8.72 -4.20
N GLU A 52 13.08 -9.76 -3.91
CA GLU A 52 13.28 -10.31 -2.59
C GLU A 52 14.68 -9.94 -2.12
N ILE A 53 14.80 -9.35 -0.94
CA ILE A 53 16.07 -8.95 -0.34
C ILE A 53 16.22 -9.51 1.08
N ASP A 54 17.45 -9.70 1.52
CA ASP A 54 17.79 -10.14 2.87
C ASP A 54 17.79 -8.99 3.89
N THR A 55 18.14 -9.30 5.12
CA THR A 55 18.24 -8.33 6.24
C THR A 55 19.29 -7.25 6.03
N ASP A 56 20.22 -7.44 5.09
CA ASP A 56 21.28 -6.49 4.75
C ASP A 56 20.98 -5.71 3.47
N GLY A 57 19.81 -5.93 2.86
CA GLY A 57 19.39 -5.28 1.61
C GLY A 57 19.97 -5.92 0.34
N LYS A 58 20.61 -7.09 0.45
CA LYS A 58 21.14 -7.81 -0.72
C LYS A 58 20.05 -8.56 -1.45
N LEU A 59 20.17 -8.60 -2.77
CA LEU A 59 19.24 -9.31 -3.64
C LEU A 59 19.30 -10.84 -3.38
N VAL A 60 18.16 -11.41 -2.97
CA VAL A 60 17.95 -12.85 -2.82
C VAL A 60 17.33 -13.43 -4.08
N ASN A 61 16.26 -12.79 -4.58
CA ASN A 61 15.55 -13.27 -5.76
C ASN A 61 14.86 -12.10 -6.48
N LYS A 62 14.49 -12.34 -7.75
CA LYS A 62 13.81 -11.36 -8.57
C LYS A 62 12.90 -12.05 -9.57
N ARG A 63 11.63 -11.63 -9.62
CA ARG A 63 10.61 -12.16 -10.52
C ARG A 63 10.02 -11.05 -11.36
N SER A 64 9.99 -11.20 -12.67
CA SER A 64 9.31 -10.26 -13.55
C SER A 64 7.80 -10.47 -13.47
N LEU A 65 7.06 -9.38 -13.36
CA LEU A 65 5.61 -9.33 -13.28
C LEU A 65 5.04 -8.54 -14.45
N LYS A 66 3.86 -8.94 -14.93
CA LYS A 66 3.10 -8.14 -15.91
C LYS A 66 2.23 -7.11 -15.18
N MET A 67 2.86 -6.13 -14.55
CA MET A 67 2.21 -5.10 -13.75
C MET A 67 2.66 -3.72 -14.19
N GLN A 68 1.78 -2.73 -13.99
CA GLN A 68 2.00 -1.33 -14.38
C GLN A 68 1.39 -0.43 -13.31
N ASP A 69 2.07 0.68 -12.99
CA ASP A 69 1.55 1.80 -12.21
C ASP A 69 1.00 1.39 -10.82
N VAL A 70 1.68 0.47 -10.15
CA VAL A 70 1.22 -0.08 -8.87
C VAL A 70 1.58 0.91 -7.76
N THR A 71 0.57 1.62 -7.28
CA THR A 71 0.69 2.72 -6.30
C THR A 71 -0.13 2.49 -5.05
N LYS A 72 -1.19 1.67 -5.15
CA LYS A 72 -2.13 1.43 -4.05
C LYS A 72 -1.88 0.07 -3.45
N PHE A 73 -1.85 0.00 -2.13
CA PHE A 73 -1.60 -1.25 -1.42
C PHE A 73 -2.20 -1.25 -0.02
N ASN A 74 -2.36 -2.42 0.52
CA ASN A 74 -2.76 -2.64 1.91
C ASN A 74 -2.28 -4.00 2.42
N PHE A 75 -2.36 -4.17 3.73
CA PHE A 75 -2.07 -5.41 4.45
C PHE A 75 -3.26 -5.83 5.29
N HIS A 76 -3.47 -7.11 5.35
CA HIS A 76 -4.40 -7.69 6.29
C HIS A 76 -3.90 -9.08 6.69
N GLN A 77 -3.65 -9.28 7.98
CA GLN A 77 -3.11 -10.54 8.51
C GLN A 77 -1.79 -10.92 7.80
N ASP A 78 -1.76 -12.09 7.16
CA ASP A 78 -0.62 -12.65 6.44
C ASP A 78 -0.62 -12.35 4.93
N LYS A 79 -1.42 -11.38 4.49
CA LYS A 79 -1.62 -11.06 3.08
C LYS A 79 -1.30 -9.60 2.77
N PHE A 80 -0.66 -9.41 1.64
CA PHE A 80 -0.45 -8.10 1.03
C PHE A 80 -1.20 -8.02 -0.28
N ILE A 81 -1.91 -6.91 -0.50
CA ILE A 81 -2.59 -6.62 -1.76
C ILE A 81 -2.08 -5.30 -2.33
N ALA A 82 -1.86 -5.28 -3.65
CA ALA A 82 -1.54 -4.04 -4.34
C ALA A 82 -2.20 -3.98 -5.72
N GLY A 83 -2.46 -2.76 -6.18
CA GLY A 83 -3.13 -2.50 -7.44
C GLY A 83 -2.56 -1.32 -8.22
N GLY A 84 -2.75 -1.38 -9.53
CA GLY A 84 -2.37 -0.33 -10.46
C GLY A 84 -3.46 0.73 -10.63
N GLU A 85 -3.09 2.00 -10.59
CA GLU A 85 -4.04 3.11 -10.71
C GLU A 85 -4.54 3.30 -12.15
N ARG A 86 -3.66 3.09 -13.14
CA ARG A 86 -3.98 3.24 -14.58
C ARG A 86 -4.20 1.93 -15.31
N ALA A 87 -4.03 0.83 -14.63
CA ALA A 87 -4.17 -0.50 -15.22
C ALA A 87 -4.77 -1.47 -14.22
N ASN A 88 -5.73 -2.25 -14.67
CA ASN A 88 -6.41 -3.26 -13.87
C ASN A 88 -5.52 -4.50 -13.66
N ASN A 89 -4.33 -4.28 -13.09
CA ASN A 89 -3.38 -5.31 -12.72
C ASN A 89 -3.15 -5.27 -11.22
N ASN A 90 -3.50 -6.31 -10.54
CA ASN A 90 -3.41 -6.38 -9.10
C ASN A 90 -2.63 -7.62 -8.69
N ILE A 91 -2.02 -7.58 -7.52
CA ILE A 91 -1.30 -8.69 -6.92
C ILE A 91 -1.82 -8.95 -5.52
N LEU A 92 -2.04 -10.21 -5.21
CA LEU A 92 -2.22 -10.71 -3.85
C LEU A 92 -1.01 -11.59 -3.54
N LEU A 93 -0.25 -11.24 -2.51
CA LEU A 93 0.91 -11.98 -2.03
C LEU A 93 0.59 -12.58 -0.67
N HIS A 94 0.95 -13.84 -0.47
CA HIS A 94 0.78 -14.58 0.76
C HIS A 94 2.10 -14.68 1.54
N GLY A 95 2.02 -14.98 2.84
CA GLY A 95 3.17 -15.03 3.74
C GLY A 95 4.27 -16.05 3.38
N ASP A 96 3.92 -17.09 2.65
CA ASP A 96 4.88 -18.08 2.12
C ASP A 96 5.65 -17.59 0.89
N GLY A 97 5.32 -16.39 0.37
CA GLY A 97 5.91 -15.80 -0.82
C GLY A 97 5.23 -16.21 -2.13
N ASP A 98 4.15 -16.99 -2.05
CA ASP A 98 3.30 -17.25 -3.20
C ASP A 98 2.46 -16.03 -3.53
N TYR A 99 2.23 -15.80 -4.81
CA TYR A 99 1.46 -14.65 -5.27
C TYR A 99 0.50 -15.01 -6.39
N LYS A 100 -0.61 -14.28 -6.45
CA LYS A 100 -1.60 -14.33 -7.51
C LYS A 100 -1.69 -12.97 -8.19
N LEU A 101 -1.48 -12.94 -9.51
CA LEU A 101 -1.84 -11.78 -10.34
C LEU A 101 -3.30 -11.93 -10.75
N PHE A 102 -4.06 -10.85 -10.63
CA PHE A 102 -5.48 -10.87 -10.99
C PHE A 102 -5.93 -9.52 -11.54
N SER A 103 -6.98 -9.55 -12.33
CA SER A 103 -7.74 -8.37 -12.72
C SER A 103 -9.03 -8.36 -11.94
N LEU A 104 -9.48 -7.17 -11.57
CA LEU A 104 -10.82 -6.93 -11.03
C LEU A 104 -11.86 -7.06 -12.16
N LEU A 105 -12.92 -6.27 -12.10
CA LEU A 105 -13.92 -6.26 -13.15
C LEU A 105 -13.31 -5.87 -14.51
N ASP A 106 -13.48 -6.73 -15.53
CA ASP A 106 -13.14 -6.41 -16.91
C ASP A 106 -14.26 -5.53 -17.52
N ASN A 107 -14.09 -4.22 -17.38
CA ASN A 107 -15.00 -3.22 -17.92
C ASN A 107 -14.19 -2.01 -18.39
N PRO A 108 -14.29 -1.61 -19.67
CA PRO A 108 -13.49 -0.52 -20.24
C PRO A 108 -13.77 0.86 -19.60
N ASN A 109 -14.86 1.02 -18.87
CA ASN A 109 -15.17 2.25 -18.15
C ASN A 109 -14.33 2.43 -16.88
N TYR A 110 -13.57 1.41 -16.45
CA TYR A 110 -12.76 1.46 -15.24
C TYR A 110 -11.33 1.03 -15.54
N SER A 111 -10.38 1.95 -15.34
CA SER A 111 -8.99 1.74 -15.77
C SER A 111 -8.15 0.96 -14.78
N GLY A 112 -8.28 1.25 -13.50
CA GLY A 112 -7.48 0.68 -12.41
C GLY A 112 -8.10 1.01 -11.06
N VAL A 113 -7.31 1.02 -9.99
CA VAL A 113 -7.80 1.27 -8.64
C VAL A 113 -7.25 2.57 -8.07
N THR A 114 -8.11 3.37 -7.46
CA THR A 114 -7.71 4.55 -6.69
C THR A 114 -7.44 4.21 -5.22
N SER A 115 -8.06 3.14 -4.71
CA SER A 115 -7.72 2.52 -3.42
C SER A 115 -8.07 1.03 -3.43
N ILE A 116 -7.33 0.23 -2.65
CA ILE A 116 -7.53 -1.22 -2.53
C ILE A 116 -7.20 -1.67 -1.11
N ASN A 117 -8.00 -2.61 -0.58
CA ASN A 117 -7.82 -3.16 0.76
C ASN A 117 -8.26 -4.62 0.81
N LEU A 118 -7.80 -5.31 1.85
CA LEU A 118 -8.31 -6.58 2.30
C LEU A 118 -9.14 -6.38 3.57
N CYS A 119 -10.29 -7.00 3.63
CA CYS A 119 -11.17 -7.00 4.80
C CYS A 119 -11.64 -8.43 5.03
N ASP A 120 -11.05 -9.10 6.00
CA ASP A 120 -11.16 -10.54 6.15
C ASP A 120 -10.74 -11.25 4.84
N GLU A 121 -11.64 -12.06 4.26
CA GLU A 121 -11.43 -12.75 2.98
C GLU A 121 -11.95 -11.98 1.75
N LYS A 122 -12.24 -10.69 1.92
CA LYS A 122 -12.80 -9.85 0.86
C LYS A 122 -11.75 -8.90 0.32
N ILE A 123 -11.66 -8.82 -0.99
CA ILE A 123 -10.92 -7.77 -1.71
C ILE A 123 -11.89 -6.63 -1.94
N ILE A 124 -11.52 -5.45 -1.48
CA ILE A 124 -12.29 -4.23 -1.63
C ILE A 124 -11.47 -3.26 -2.45
N ALA A 125 -12.04 -2.74 -3.52
CA ALA A 125 -11.38 -1.82 -4.40
C ALA A 125 -12.33 -0.68 -4.82
N VAL A 126 -11.79 0.53 -4.87
CA VAL A 126 -12.43 1.64 -5.59
C VAL A 126 -11.75 1.74 -6.95
N MET A 127 -12.47 1.41 -8.00
CA MET A 127 -11.99 1.45 -9.36
C MET A 127 -12.20 2.83 -9.96
N ASN A 128 -11.17 3.30 -10.67
CA ASN A 128 -11.17 4.62 -11.30
C ASN A 128 -12.10 4.65 -12.52
N GLY A 129 -13.18 5.41 -12.40
CA GLY A 129 -14.18 5.62 -13.44
C GLY A 129 -14.08 6.99 -14.09
N ASN A 130 -15.11 7.36 -14.82
CA ASN A 130 -15.20 8.64 -15.49
C ASN A 130 -15.80 9.72 -14.58
N VAL A 131 -15.54 10.99 -14.91
CA VAL A 131 -16.23 12.14 -14.31
C VAL A 131 -17.37 12.55 -15.23
N GLU A 132 -18.56 12.73 -14.69
CA GLU A 132 -19.74 13.23 -15.40
C GLU A 132 -20.33 14.43 -14.65
N GLY A 133 -20.20 15.63 -15.24
CA GLY A 133 -20.50 16.87 -14.52
C GLY A 133 -19.60 17.02 -13.31
N ASP A 134 -20.17 17.27 -12.13
CA ASP A 134 -19.45 17.38 -10.84
C ASP A 134 -19.33 16.04 -10.09
N THR A 135 -19.60 14.91 -10.75
CA THR A 135 -19.71 13.62 -10.09
C THR A 135 -18.68 12.64 -10.61
N TYR A 136 -17.87 12.08 -9.72
CA TYR A 136 -17.08 10.88 -10.03
C TYR A 136 -18.00 9.67 -10.15
N LYS A 137 -17.78 8.87 -11.19
CA LYS A 137 -18.45 7.58 -11.38
C LYS A 137 -17.51 6.43 -11.06
N ASN A 138 -16.87 6.52 -9.91
CA ASN A 138 -15.99 5.47 -9.43
C ASN A 138 -16.79 4.27 -8.95
N LEU A 139 -16.25 3.07 -9.12
CA LEU A 139 -16.92 1.84 -8.74
C LEU A 139 -16.32 1.27 -7.46
N LEU A 140 -17.09 1.23 -6.39
CA LEU A 140 -16.81 0.37 -5.25
C LEU A 140 -17.11 -1.08 -5.65
N LEU A 141 -16.10 -1.91 -5.62
CA LEU A 141 -16.16 -3.34 -5.88
C LEU A 141 -15.75 -4.12 -4.64
N VAL A 142 -16.60 -5.05 -4.22
CA VAL A 142 -16.29 -6.02 -3.19
C VAL A 142 -16.36 -7.40 -3.81
N GLN A 143 -15.30 -8.18 -3.72
CA GLN A 143 -15.25 -9.56 -4.21
C GLN A 143 -14.50 -10.45 -3.20
N ASN A 144 -14.73 -11.76 -3.28
CA ASN A 144 -13.87 -12.70 -2.56
C ASN A 144 -12.56 -12.97 -3.33
N GLU A 145 -11.64 -13.70 -2.73
CA GLU A 145 -10.33 -14.02 -3.34
C GLU A 145 -10.43 -14.88 -4.59
N GLU A 146 -11.52 -15.64 -4.77
CA GLU A 146 -11.79 -16.40 -5.99
C GLU A 146 -12.30 -15.52 -7.14
N GLY A 147 -12.60 -14.23 -6.87
CA GLY A 147 -13.08 -13.28 -7.85
C GLY A 147 -14.62 -13.24 -7.98
N LYS A 148 -15.37 -13.90 -7.09
CA LYS A 148 -16.83 -13.76 -7.03
C LYS A 148 -17.21 -12.40 -6.49
N ILE A 149 -17.93 -11.65 -7.27
CA ILE A 149 -18.41 -10.31 -6.90
C ILE A 149 -19.50 -10.43 -5.86
N LEU A 150 -19.35 -9.74 -4.75
CA LEU A 150 -20.28 -9.68 -3.63
C LEU A 150 -21.11 -8.38 -3.63
N LYS A 151 -20.46 -7.26 -4.04
CA LYS A 151 -21.11 -5.94 -4.13
C LYS A 151 -20.49 -5.12 -5.25
N LYS A 152 -21.34 -4.30 -5.90
CA LYS A 152 -20.97 -3.23 -6.84
C LYS A 152 -21.79 -2.01 -6.52
N GLU A 153 -21.15 -0.86 -6.39
CA GLU A 153 -21.81 0.42 -6.12
C GLU A 153 -21.07 1.56 -6.79
N ILE A 154 -21.80 2.45 -7.45
CA ILE A 154 -21.21 3.69 -7.97
C ILE A 154 -21.12 4.69 -6.84
N ILE A 155 -19.92 5.23 -6.62
CA ILE A 155 -19.65 6.20 -5.57
C ILE A 155 -19.01 7.46 -6.13
N ASP A 156 -19.39 8.60 -5.56
CA ASP A 156 -18.89 9.90 -5.96
C ASP A 156 -17.74 10.34 -5.06
N ILE A 157 -16.57 9.85 -5.34
CA ILE A 157 -15.32 10.25 -4.65
C ILE A 157 -14.11 9.90 -5.52
N TYR A 158 -13.11 10.79 -5.57
CA TYR A 158 -11.76 10.39 -5.94
C TYR A 158 -11.07 9.84 -4.70
N SER A 159 -11.03 8.53 -4.58
CA SER A 159 -10.55 7.84 -3.38
C SER A 159 -9.02 7.83 -3.34
N SER A 160 -8.45 8.19 -2.21
CA SER A 160 -7.00 8.15 -1.95
C SER A 160 -6.62 7.00 -1.04
N ASP A 161 -7.47 6.70 -0.04
CA ASP A 161 -7.25 5.61 0.91
C ASP A 161 -8.56 4.97 1.35
N LEU A 162 -8.47 3.77 1.90
CA LEU A 162 -9.60 2.98 2.35
C LEU A 162 -9.24 2.20 3.62
N LEU A 163 -10.00 2.40 4.68
CA LEU A 163 -9.92 1.67 5.94
C LEU A 163 -11.10 0.72 6.06
N CYS A 164 -10.84 -0.52 6.46
CA CYS A 164 -11.86 -1.47 6.84
C CYS A 164 -11.79 -1.76 8.34
N GLU A 165 -12.91 -1.64 9.01
CA GLU A 165 -13.08 -2.04 10.42
C GLU A 165 -14.29 -2.96 10.50
N GLU A 166 -14.08 -4.23 10.81
CA GLU A 166 -15.13 -5.27 10.81
C GLU A 166 -15.86 -5.30 9.43
N ASN A 167 -17.12 -4.89 9.39
CA ASN A 167 -17.91 -4.80 8.16
C ASN A 167 -18.19 -3.36 7.71
N VAL A 168 -17.48 -2.39 8.25
CA VAL A 168 -17.63 -0.98 7.90
C VAL A 168 -16.40 -0.50 7.14
N LEU A 169 -16.62 0.11 5.97
CA LEU A 169 -15.59 0.74 5.17
C LEU A 169 -15.64 2.25 5.37
N TYR A 170 -14.47 2.86 5.48
CA TYR A 170 -14.29 4.30 5.43
C TYR A 170 -13.41 4.62 4.24
N ILE A 171 -14.00 5.21 3.20
CA ILE A 171 -13.32 5.60 1.96
C ILE A 171 -13.08 7.10 2.06
N VAL A 172 -11.81 7.51 2.01
CA VAL A 172 -11.42 8.92 2.09
C VAL A 172 -10.80 9.39 0.79
N GLY A 173 -10.92 10.68 0.52
CA GLY A 173 -10.38 11.28 -0.69
C GLY A 173 -10.95 12.68 -0.92
N ALA A 174 -11.27 12.97 -2.18
CA ALA A 174 -11.78 14.27 -2.60
C ALA A 174 -13.09 14.18 -3.39
N HIS A 175 -13.91 15.20 -3.22
CA HIS A 175 -15.00 15.56 -4.12
C HIS A 175 -14.57 16.75 -4.98
N LEU A 176 -14.80 16.69 -6.28
CA LEU A 176 -14.47 17.74 -7.22
C LEU A 176 -15.71 18.57 -7.56
N PHE A 177 -15.66 19.87 -7.34
CA PHE A 177 -16.60 20.83 -7.90
C PHE A 177 -16.01 21.35 -9.23
N VAL A 178 -16.43 20.76 -10.35
CA VAL A 178 -15.83 21.00 -11.68
C VAL A 178 -15.96 22.45 -12.11
N GLU A 179 -17.11 23.09 -11.89
CA GLU A 179 -17.36 24.49 -12.29
C GLU A 179 -16.45 25.47 -11.51
N GLU A 180 -16.09 25.14 -10.27
CA GLU A 180 -15.27 25.99 -9.41
C GLU A 180 -13.78 25.60 -9.48
N ASP A 181 -13.44 24.44 -10.07
CA ASP A 181 -12.10 23.81 -10.03
C ASP A 181 -11.57 23.67 -8.59
N ILE A 182 -12.47 23.27 -7.70
CA ILE A 182 -12.19 23.17 -6.25
C ILE A 182 -12.38 21.72 -5.81
N TRP A 183 -11.39 21.23 -5.11
CA TRP A 183 -11.45 19.95 -4.41
C TRP A 183 -11.89 20.16 -2.97
N SER A 184 -12.71 19.25 -2.46
CA SER A 184 -13.10 19.24 -1.05
C SER A 184 -12.87 17.85 -0.48
N SER A 185 -12.34 17.76 0.72
CA SER A 185 -12.17 16.48 1.39
C SER A 185 -13.51 15.80 1.63
N LYS A 186 -13.55 14.49 1.42
CA LYS A 186 -14.77 13.69 1.50
C LYS A 186 -14.51 12.36 2.18
N ILE A 187 -15.49 11.89 2.93
CA ILE A 187 -15.55 10.54 3.49
C ILE A 187 -16.85 9.88 3.03
N ILE A 188 -16.74 8.64 2.58
CA ILE A 188 -17.87 7.73 2.37
C ILE A 188 -17.74 6.59 3.34
N LYS A 189 -18.77 6.35 4.15
CA LYS A 189 -18.90 5.21 5.05
C LYS A 189 -19.87 4.20 4.45
N VAL A 190 -19.45 2.95 4.33
CA VAL A 190 -20.25 1.87 3.77
C VAL A 190 -20.36 0.76 4.80
N ASP A 191 -21.56 0.49 5.27
CA ASP A 191 -21.88 -0.70 6.06
C ASP A 191 -22.16 -1.86 5.09
N LEU A 192 -21.26 -2.82 5.03
CA LEU A 192 -21.35 -3.96 4.11
C LEU A 192 -22.42 -4.97 4.52
N TYR A 193 -22.83 -4.97 5.79
CA TYR A 193 -23.83 -5.87 6.28
C TYR A 193 -25.25 -5.35 6.01
N ASN A 194 -25.47 -4.04 6.23
CA ASN A 194 -26.78 -3.40 6.10
C ASN A 194 -27.00 -2.71 4.76
N ASP A 195 -26.02 -2.75 3.85
CA ASP A 195 -26.02 -2.04 2.56
C ASP A 195 -26.26 -0.52 2.67
N LYS A 196 -25.89 0.07 3.81
CA LYS A 196 -26.07 1.50 4.07
C LYS A 196 -24.83 2.27 3.64
N ILE A 197 -25.05 3.37 2.91
CA ILE A 197 -24.01 4.32 2.53
C ILE A 197 -24.32 5.67 3.15
N GLU A 198 -23.35 6.24 3.81
CA GLU A 198 -23.37 7.61 4.36
C GLU A 198 -22.18 8.36 3.81
N GLU A 199 -22.35 9.63 3.47
CA GLU A 199 -21.26 10.44 2.95
C GLU A 199 -21.23 11.83 3.59
N LYS A 200 -20.04 12.41 3.65
CA LYS A 200 -19.87 13.77 4.15
C LYS A 200 -18.72 14.46 3.43
N ILE A 201 -18.97 15.69 3.01
CA ILE A 201 -18.00 16.63 2.43
C ILE A 201 -17.59 17.61 3.52
N TYR A 202 -16.30 17.92 3.57
CA TYR A 202 -15.73 18.78 4.60
C TYR A 202 -15.11 20.04 3.98
N GLU A 203 -13.86 20.29 4.24
CA GLU A 203 -13.17 21.54 3.93
C GLU A 203 -12.86 21.67 2.43
N LYS A 204 -13.11 22.84 1.84
CA LYS A 204 -12.69 23.18 0.47
C LYS A 204 -11.17 23.38 0.41
N ASP A 205 -10.61 23.22 -0.80
CA ASP A 205 -9.17 23.29 -1.09
C ASP A 205 -8.32 22.23 -0.34
N MET A 206 -8.93 21.13 0.04
CA MET A 206 -8.27 20.05 0.76
C MET A 206 -8.75 18.69 0.23
N GLU A 207 -7.85 17.72 0.16
CA GLU A 207 -8.15 16.30 -0.05
C GLU A 207 -7.66 15.47 1.13
N TYR A 208 -8.33 14.37 1.44
CA TYR A 208 -7.82 13.39 2.39
C TYR A 208 -6.97 12.36 1.65
N GLU A 209 -5.71 12.18 2.10
CA GLU A 209 -4.77 11.24 1.49
C GLU A 209 -4.66 9.92 2.24
N LYS A 210 -4.90 9.95 3.55
CA LYS A 210 -4.77 8.79 4.43
C LYS A 210 -5.80 8.82 5.55
N VAL A 211 -6.27 7.64 5.95
CA VAL A 211 -7.12 7.47 7.13
C VAL A 211 -6.58 6.38 8.03
N ILE A 212 -6.56 6.62 9.33
CA ILE A 212 -6.26 5.62 10.34
C ILE A 212 -7.33 5.66 11.45
N LEU A 213 -7.50 4.52 12.09
CA LEU A 213 -8.33 4.43 13.30
C LEU A 213 -7.42 4.55 14.52
N PHE A 214 -7.72 5.51 15.37
CA PHE A 214 -7.02 5.71 16.64
C PHE A 214 -8.00 6.17 17.71
N GLU A 215 -7.96 5.57 18.90
CA GLU A 215 -8.86 5.88 20.03
C GLU A 215 -10.36 5.89 19.63
N ASN A 216 -10.76 4.95 18.77
CA ASN A 216 -12.13 4.81 18.29
C ASN A 216 -12.63 6.00 17.42
N GLN A 217 -11.73 6.80 16.87
CA GLN A 217 -11.98 7.93 15.98
C GLN A 217 -11.18 7.77 14.69
N LEU A 218 -11.65 8.39 13.61
CA LEU A 218 -10.91 8.47 12.35
C LEU A 218 -9.99 9.69 12.38
N TYR A 219 -8.71 9.46 12.11
CA TYR A 219 -7.73 10.50 11.90
C TYR A 219 -7.41 10.56 10.41
N CYS A 220 -7.82 11.65 9.78
CA CYS A 220 -7.71 11.83 8.33
C CYS A 220 -6.60 12.84 8.02
N LEU A 221 -5.52 12.37 7.38
CA LEU A 221 -4.48 13.26 6.88
C LEU A 221 -5.00 13.99 5.66
N GLY A 222 -5.11 15.31 5.77
CA GLY A 222 -5.51 16.20 4.69
C GLY A 222 -4.33 16.96 4.12
N ARG A 223 -4.32 17.12 2.81
CA ARG A 223 -3.39 17.96 2.08
C ARG A 223 -4.12 19.10 1.40
N SER A 224 -3.65 20.33 1.60
CA SER A 224 -4.18 21.48 0.87
C SER A 224 -3.73 21.43 -0.59
N THR A 225 -4.66 21.70 -1.51
CA THR A 225 -4.37 21.85 -2.94
C THR A 225 -3.56 23.11 -3.26
N LYS A 226 -3.54 24.09 -2.34
CA LYS A 226 -2.83 25.39 -2.45
C LYS A 226 -1.49 25.46 -1.71
N GLY A 227 -1.08 24.40 -1.04
CA GLY A 227 0.19 24.35 -0.31
C GLY A 227 0.34 23.08 0.51
N ARG A 228 1.58 22.69 0.80
CA ARG A 228 1.91 21.41 1.45
C ARG A 228 1.83 21.41 2.98
N LYS A 229 0.92 22.19 3.57
CA LYS A 229 0.75 22.18 5.03
C LYS A 229 -0.10 21.01 5.45
N GLY A 230 0.39 20.22 6.41
CA GLY A 230 -0.32 19.08 6.94
C GLY A 230 -1.50 19.49 7.82
N THR A 231 -2.64 18.87 7.60
CA THR A 231 -3.82 18.94 8.47
C THR A 231 -4.23 17.52 8.82
N ILE A 232 -4.53 17.28 10.09
CA ILE A 232 -5.12 16.00 10.51
C ILE A 232 -6.48 16.32 11.11
N ASP A 233 -7.53 15.91 10.43
CA ASP A 233 -8.89 16.04 10.93
C ASP A 233 -9.26 14.82 11.76
N ILE A 234 -9.90 15.07 12.90
CA ILE A 234 -10.44 14.06 13.81
C ILE A 234 -11.93 13.99 13.56
N VAL A 235 -12.40 12.80 13.19
CA VAL A 235 -13.79 12.57 12.79
C VAL A 235 -14.39 11.42 13.60
N ASP A 236 -15.58 11.63 14.13
CA ASP A 236 -16.35 10.58 14.77
C ASP A 236 -16.72 9.49 13.75
N LYS A 237 -16.30 8.26 13.97
CA LYS A 237 -16.49 7.17 13.01
C LYS A 237 -17.96 6.75 12.85
N LYS A 238 -18.85 7.09 13.76
CA LYS A 238 -20.28 6.73 13.69
C LYS A 238 -21.07 7.78 12.93
N SER A 239 -20.94 9.04 13.32
CA SER A 239 -21.73 10.15 12.79
C SER A 239 -21.07 10.87 11.61
N LEU A 240 -19.78 10.63 11.37
CA LEU A 240 -18.93 11.39 10.46
C LEU A 240 -18.81 12.88 10.82
N GLU A 241 -19.13 13.26 12.06
CA GLU A 241 -18.95 14.63 12.49
C GLU A 241 -17.48 14.92 12.78
N LYS A 242 -17.00 16.09 12.31
CA LYS A 242 -15.65 16.58 12.61
C LYS A 242 -15.59 17.03 14.07
N LEU A 243 -14.74 16.37 14.85
CA LEU A 243 -14.56 16.64 16.28
C LEU A 243 -13.46 17.68 16.52
N GLY A 244 -12.46 17.75 15.64
CA GLY A 244 -11.33 18.65 15.77
C GLY A 244 -10.40 18.61 14.57
N SER A 245 -9.36 19.41 14.61
CA SER A 245 -8.29 19.45 13.61
C SER A 245 -6.96 19.80 14.26
N PHE A 246 -5.91 19.11 13.87
CA PHE A 246 -4.54 19.54 14.10
C PHE A 246 -4.01 20.17 12.81
N ARG A 247 -3.46 21.38 12.91
CA ARG A 247 -2.90 22.11 11.76
C ARG A 247 -1.43 22.39 12.00
N PHE A 248 -0.59 21.89 11.13
CA PHE A 248 0.86 22.00 11.21
C PHE A 248 1.39 22.97 10.15
N GLN A 249 2.50 23.63 10.47
CA GLN A 249 3.24 24.43 9.49
C GLN A 249 4.15 23.56 8.60
N GLN A 250 4.47 22.38 9.10
CA GLN A 250 5.29 21.37 8.46
C GLN A 250 4.48 20.59 7.39
N ASP A 251 5.17 20.10 6.37
CA ASP A 251 4.63 19.09 5.45
C ASP A 251 4.57 17.73 6.16
N ILE A 252 3.37 17.18 6.27
CA ILE A 252 3.15 15.86 6.86
C ILE A 252 3.01 14.84 5.71
N SER A 253 3.95 13.93 5.60
CA SER A 253 3.96 12.91 4.54
C SER A 253 3.34 11.57 4.94
N ALA A 254 3.17 11.33 6.24
CA ALA A 254 2.59 10.09 6.77
C ALA A 254 1.96 10.31 8.15
N ILE A 255 0.92 9.52 8.47
CA ILE A 255 0.39 9.36 9.82
C ILE A 255 0.27 7.87 10.14
N PHE A 256 0.59 7.48 11.36
CA PHE A 256 0.53 6.08 11.81
C PHE A 256 0.44 5.99 13.33
N THR A 257 0.11 4.81 13.82
CA THR A 257 0.10 4.52 15.26
C THR A 257 1.21 3.55 15.62
N MET A 258 1.81 3.74 16.78
CA MET A 258 2.82 2.86 17.35
C MET A 258 2.75 2.95 18.88
N ASN A 259 2.75 1.81 19.58
CA ASN A 259 2.64 1.75 21.04
C ASN A 259 1.45 2.53 21.62
N LYS A 260 0.31 2.52 20.94
CA LYS A 260 -0.89 3.30 21.33
C LYS A 260 -0.67 4.82 21.33
N HIS A 261 0.27 5.33 20.59
CA HIS A 261 0.50 6.75 20.37
C HIS A 261 0.35 7.07 18.90
N LEU A 262 0.00 8.31 18.61
CA LEU A 262 -0.13 8.83 17.25
C LEU A 262 1.20 9.47 16.82
N TYR A 263 1.66 9.11 15.64
CA TYR A 263 2.89 9.63 15.02
C TYR A 263 2.64 10.18 13.64
N CYS A 264 3.55 11.01 13.21
CA CYS A 264 3.63 11.44 11.82
C CYS A 264 5.09 11.51 11.34
N ILE A 265 5.24 11.63 10.02
CA ILE A 265 6.50 12.06 9.40
C ILE A 265 6.30 13.49 8.94
N ALA A 266 6.98 14.43 9.61
CA ALA A 266 6.92 15.87 9.38
C ALA A 266 8.27 16.36 8.87
N ASN A 267 8.37 16.97 7.69
CA ASN A 267 9.62 17.44 7.10
C ASN A 267 10.78 16.41 7.16
N ASN A 268 10.49 15.14 6.87
CA ASN A 268 11.43 14.00 6.99
C ASN A 268 11.85 13.65 8.44
N GLU A 269 11.09 14.03 9.44
CA GLU A 269 11.32 13.67 10.83
C GLU A 269 10.15 12.85 11.37
N ILE A 270 10.45 11.79 12.13
CA ILE A 270 9.44 11.04 12.88
C ILE A 270 9.16 11.79 14.17
N CYS A 271 7.92 12.24 14.35
CA CYS A 271 7.46 12.98 15.51
C CYS A 271 6.20 12.33 16.10
N GLU A 272 6.10 12.30 17.42
CA GLU A 272 4.85 11.96 18.10
C GLU A 272 3.92 13.17 18.09
N ILE A 273 2.62 12.94 17.94
CA ILE A 273 1.59 13.96 18.05
C ILE A 273 0.96 13.86 19.43
N LYS A 274 1.16 14.88 20.27
CA LYS A 274 0.57 14.99 21.60
C LYS A 274 -0.30 16.24 21.68
N ASP A 275 -1.56 16.07 21.99
CA ASP A 275 -2.51 17.19 22.15
C ASP A 275 -2.50 18.17 20.95
N GLY A 276 -2.30 17.62 19.73
CA GLY A 276 -2.24 18.39 18.48
C GLY A 276 -0.93 19.15 18.24
N VAL A 277 0.10 18.86 19.01
CA VAL A 277 1.44 19.46 18.86
C VAL A 277 2.44 18.36 18.49
N LEU A 278 3.37 18.69 17.60
CA LEU A 278 4.49 17.80 17.30
C LEU A 278 5.49 17.80 18.47
N SER A 279 5.88 16.62 18.92
CA SER A 279 7.04 16.47 19.82
C SER A 279 8.34 16.81 19.11
N ASP A 280 9.43 16.87 19.87
CA ASP A 280 10.78 16.87 19.28
C ASP A 280 10.95 15.63 18.39
N SER A 281 11.79 15.78 17.36
CA SER A 281 12.10 14.69 16.43
C SER A 281 12.69 13.48 17.16
N GLU A 282 12.09 12.32 16.97
CA GLU A 282 12.64 11.06 17.49
C GLU A 282 13.69 10.46 16.55
N TYR A 283 13.55 10.74 15.25
CA TYR A 283 14.50 10.31 14.23
C TYR A 283 14.35 11.13 12.95
N THR A 284 15.47 11.54 12.37
CA THR A 284 15.52 12.23 11.08
C THR A 284 15.88 11.24 9.97
N LEU A 285 15.04 11.19 8.94
CA LEU A 285 15.27 10.33 7.77
C LEU A 285 16.52 10.77 7.00
N PRO A 286 17.19 9.87 6.26
CA PRO A 286 18.40 10.19 5.51
C PRO A 286 18.23 11.40 4.59
N GLU A 287 19.22 12.28 4.53
CA GLU A 287 19.20 13.49 3.74
C GLU A 287 19.02 13.19 2.24
N GLY A 288 18.25 14.04 1.54
CA GLY A 288 17.96 13.88 0.12
C GLY A 288 17.03 12.72 -0.21
N THR A 289 16.31 12.22 0.77
CA THR A 289 15.30 11.16 0.58
C THR A 289 13.87 11.69 0.79
N PHE A 290 12.90 10.96 0.25
CA PHE A 290 11.50 11.16 0.54
C PHE A 290 10.81 9.82 0.82
N VAL A 291 9.75 9.84 1.61
CA VAL A 291 8.97 8.65 1.97
C VAL A 291 8.19 8.18 0.74
N SER A 292 8.43 6.94 0.32
CA SER A 292 7.71 6.31 -0.80
C SER A 292 6.61 5.37 -0.31
N SER A 293 6.87 4.63 0.76
CA SER A 293 5.88 3.79 1.44
C SER A 293 6.27 3.57 2.89
N TYR A 294 5.30 3.27 3.72
CA TYR A 294 5.54 2.95 5.12
C TYR A 294 4.50 1.95 5.64
N LEU A 295 4.87 1.27 6.70
CA LEU A 295 4.05 0.31 7.43
C LEU A 295 4.34 0.45 8.90
N SER A 296 3.32 0.45 9.72
CA SER A 296 3.46 0.50 11.16
C SER A 296 2.66 -0.60 11.83
N ASP A 297 3.17 -1.05 12.97
CA ASP A 297 2.46 -1.93 13.90
C ASP A 297 2.54 -1.36 15.33
N ASN A 298 2.17 -2.18 16.31
CA ASN A 298 2.24 -1.79 17.71
C ASN A 298 3.68 -1.66 18.26
N ILE A 299 4.70 -2.07 17.51
CA ILE A 299 6.09 -2.13 17.98
C ILE A 299 6.90 -1.01 17.33
N GLY A 300 6.72 -0.81 16.04
CA GLY A 300 7.57 0.10 15.27
C GLY A 300 6.98 0.52 13.93
N VAL A 301 7.80 1.17 13.14
CA VAL A 301 7.48 1.55 11.77
C VAL A 301 8.61 1.15 10.83
N TYR A 302 8.22 0.63 9.67
CA TYR A 302 9.08 0.42 8.53
C TYR A 302 8.81 1.48 7.49
N ILE A 303 9.83 2.19 7.05
CA ILE A 303 9.72 3.27 6.08
C ILE A 303 10.65 2.95 4.91
N TYR A 304 10.14 2.99 3.71
CA TYR A 304 10.97 3.00 2.52
C TYR A 304 11.19 4.44 2.05
N CYS A 305 12.42 4.89 2.18
CA CYS A 305 12.86 6.20 1.73
C CYS A 305 13.54 6.08 0.37
N ARG A 306 13.02 6.79 -0.63
CA ARG A 306 13.61 6.89 -1.95
C ARG A 306 14.59 8.05 -2.01
N ASN A 307 15.75 7.85 -2.62
CA ASN A 307 16.74 8.91 -2.76
C ASN A 307 16.48 9.72 -4.05
N GLU A 308 16.24 11.02 -3.92
CA GLU A 308 16.04 11.92 -5.06
C GLU A 308 17.31 12.14 -5.90
N ASN A 309 18.49 12.08 -5.28
CA ASN A 309 19.75 12.38 -5.94
C ASN A 309 20.25 11.26 -6.85
N ILE A 310 19.77 10.02 -6.69
CA ILE A 310 20.12 8.91 -7.61
C ILE A 310 19.71 9.20 -9.04
N VAL A 311 18.69 10.01 -9.25
CA VAL A 311 18.23 10.43 -10.57
C VAL A 311 19.24 11.36 -11.25
N LYS A 312 20.02 12.15 -10.47
CA LYS A 312 20.95 13.17 -10.99
C LYS A 312 22.37 12.65 -11.21
N GLU A 313 22.83 11.68 -10.42
CA GLU A 313 24.25 11.30 -10.37
C GLU A 313 24.65 10.01 -11.10
N ASN A 314 23.78 9.36 -11.86
CA ASN A 314 24.08 8.07 -12.52
C ASN A 314 24.57 6.96 -11.57
N GLN A 315 24.28 7.06 -10.27
CA GLN A 315 24.61 5.99 -9.31
C GLN A 315 23.68 4.80 -9.55
N LYS A 316 24.10 3.90 -10.39
CA LYS A 316 23.31 2.82 -11.00
C LYS A 316 22.77 1.77 -10.01
N ASN A 317 23.12 1.82 -8.74
CA ASN A 317 22.91 0.68 -7.85
C ASN A 317 22.09 0.98 -6.58
N HIS A 318 21.87 2.23 -6.22
CA HIS A 318 21.20 2.61 -4.97
C HIS A 318 19.81 3.16 -5.25
N MET A 319 18.74 2.55 -4.73
CA MET A 319 17.37 3.03 -4.94
C MET A 319 16.78 3.74 -3.73
N GLY A 320 17.33 3.52 -2.56
CA GLY A 320 16.84 4.11 -1.32
C GLY A 320 17.29 3.32 -0.10
N TYR A 321 16.55 3.56 0.99
CA TYR A 321 16.80 2.94 2.28
C TYR A 321 15.50 2.38 2.85
N ILE A 322 15.58 1.21 3.48
CA ILE A 322 14.56 0.73 4.39
C ILE A 322 14.99 1.17 5.79
N ILE A 323 14.15 1.93 6.44
CA ILE A 323 14.33 2.36 7.82
C ILE A 323 13.41 1.51 8.69
N LYS A 324 13.97 0.77 9.62
CA LYS A 324 13.22 0.14 10.69
C LYS A 324 13.42 0.95 11.95
N TYR A 325 12.38 1.63 12.41
CA TYR A 325 12.37 2.33 13.68
C TYR A 325 11.53 1.54 14.67
N ASP A 326 12.16 1.16 15.80
CA ASP A 326 11.56 0.38 16.87
C ASP A 326 11.70 1.14 18.20
N LYS A 327 10.57 1.57 18.77
CA LYS A 327 10.53 2.35 19.99
C LYS A 327 10.77 1.50 21.25
N GLN A 328 10.50 0.19 21.24
CA GLN A 328 10.67 -0.67 22.42
C GLN A 328 12.13 -1.00 22.70
N SER A 329 12.96 -1.08 21.67
CA SER A 329 14.39 -1.40 21.77
C SER A 329 15.29 -0.18 21.91
N THR A 330 14.90 0.82 22.72
CA THR A 330 15.71 2.03 23.00
C THR A 330 15.97 2.94 21.78
N GLY A 331 14.99 3.07 20.86
CA GLY A 331 15.15 3.92 19.68
C GLY A 331 16.16 3.36 18.68
N MET A 332 16.31 2.04 18.59
CA MET A 332 17.18 1.42 17.59
C MET A 332 16.62 1.66 16.19
N VAL A 333 17.37 2.40 15.41
CA VAL A 333 17.14 2.57 13.99
C VAL A 333 18.06 1.66 13.22
N LYS A 334 17.49 0.86 12.32
CA LYS A 334 18.27 0.11 11.33
C LYS A 334 18.03 0.69 9.95
N GLU A 335 19.08 1.23 9.34
CA GLU A 335 19.07 1.68 7.95
C GLU A 335 19.61 0.56 7.06
N ILE A 336 18.81 0.13 6.10
CA ILE A 336 19.16 -0.94 5.17
C ILE A 336 19.19 -0.35 3.77
N PRO A 337 20.37 -0.26 3.12
CA PRO A 337 20.46 0.23 1.76
C PRO A 337 19.83 -0.75 0.77
N VAL A 338 18.99 -0.25 -0.11
CA VAL A 338 18.36 -1.04 -1.18
C VAL A 338 19.13 -0.84 -2.48
N LEU A 339 19.74 -1.91 -2.96
CA LEU A 339 20.57 -1.92 -4.17
C LEU A 339 19.84 -2.64 -5.30
N ILE A 340 19.13 -1.89 -6.14
CA ILE A 340 18.41 -2.43 -7.29
C ILE A 340 18.87 -1.73 -8.55
N GLY A 341 19.40 -2.49 -9.50
CA GLY A 341 20.10 -1.98 -10.69
C GLY A 341 19.25 -1.30 -11.77
N LYS A 342 17.99 -0.94 -11.49
CA LYS A 342 17.08 -0.28 -12.44
C LYS A 342 16.29 0.84 -11.79
N ARG A 343 15.85 1.79 -12.61
CA ARG A 343 14.91 2.84 -12.20
C ARG A 343 13.48 2.36 -12.36
N TYR A 344 12.66 2.61 -11.34
CA TYR A 344 11.21 2.42 -11.35
C TYR A 344 10.51 3.70 -10.94
N ASP A 345 9.30 3.92 -11.48
CA ASP A 345 8.50 5.08 -11.13
C ASP A 345 7.85 4.89 -9.75
N HIS A 346 7.38 3.68 -9.48
CA HIS A 346 6.71 3.32 -8.23
C HIS A 346 7.41 2.14 -7.56
N ILE A 347 7.58 2.25 -6.25
CA ILE A 347 8.20 1.22 -5.42
C ILE A 347 7.38 1.11 -4.14
N LEU A 348 6.83 -0.07 -3.92
CA LEU A 348 6.20 -0.47 -2.67
C LEU A 348 7.12 -1.44 -1.96
N PHE A 349 7.18 -1.31 -0.65
CA PHE A 349 8.03 -2.11 0.20
C PHE A 349 7.19 -2.74 1.30
N PHE A 350 7.55 -3.96 1.69
CA PHE A 350 6.94 -4.62 2.84
C PHE A 350 7.88 -5.69 3.43
N PRO A 351 7.95 -5.79 4.76
CA PRO A 351 8.72 -6.82 5.43
C PRO A 351 7.98 -8.16 5.38
N LYS A 352 8.74 -9.24 5.22
CA LYS A 352 8.19 -10.61 5.20
C LYS A 352 7.49 -10.98 6.49
N GLU A 353 7.96 -10.48 7.62
CA GLU A 353 7.35 -10.73 8.92
C GLU A 353 5.89 -10.27 9.01
N TYR A 354 5.48 -9.27 8.20
CA TYR A 354 4.08 -8.83 8.12
C TYR A 354 3.19 -9.78 7.32
N ILE A 355 3.78 -10.64 6.48
CA ILE A 355 3.05 -11.59 5.64
C ILE A 355 3.12 -13.01 6.23
N GLY A 356 3.91 -13.25 7.28
CA GLY A 356 4.22 -14.58 7.81
C GLY A 356 3.69 -14.89 9.22
N HIS A 357 2.84 -14.03 9.79
CA HIS A 357 2.26 -14.22 11.14
C HIS A 357 0.76 -14.33 11.15
#